data_14a7886efd9851de6f3243527b5958cc
#
_entry.id   14a7886efd9851de6f3243527b5958cc
#
_cell.length_a   1.000
_cell.length_b   1.000
_cell.length_c   1.000
_cell.angle_alpha   90.00
_cell.angle_beta   90.00
_cell.angle_gamma   90.00
#
_symmetry.space_group_name_H-M   'P 1'
#
loop_
_entity.id
_entity.type
_entity.pdbx_description
1 polymer ?
#
loop_
_entity_poly.entity_id
_entity_poly.type
_entity_poly.pdbx_seq_one_letter_code
_entity_poly.pdbx_strand_id
1 'polypeptide(L)'
;MCPGMETAGALDRFFEITKRGSDIKTEVKGGVLIFLAMAYIIVVNSSMMADAGMDQSACYTATIVMSIIGTLLMALYAKYPVAQAPLMGVNAFFTYTIVIGLQYTWQEALVAVLLSGIIFFLIAVSGVRKKVLDQIPPSLRFGITAGIGCFIVFIGLQNAGTVSYTHLTLPTNSRV
;
A
#
# COMPACT_ATOMS: atom_id res chain seq x y z
N MET A 1 -32.35 22.16 18.48
CA MET A 1 -32.76 22.52 17.13
C MET A 1 -31.47 22.80 16.37
N CYS A 2 -30.93 21.78 15.67
CA CYS A 2 -29.66 21.94 14.93
C CYS A 2 -29.96 22.53 13.55
N PRO A 3 -29.39 23.69 13.21
CA PRO A 3 -29.52 24.29 11.88
C PRO A 3 -28.50 23.58 10.94
N GLY A 4 -28.98 22.81 10.00
CA GLY A 4 -28.09 22.18 9.00
C GLY A 4 -28.68 21.02 8.19
N MET A 5 -29.99 20.85 8.20
CA MET A 5 -30.63 19.66 7.61
C MET A 5 -31.28 19.91 6.24
N GLU A 6 -30.86 20.94 5.52
CA GLU A 6 -31.53 21.32 4.26
C GLU A 6 -30.62 21.35 3.03
N THR A 7 -29.67 20.50 2.88
CA THR A 7 -29.13 20.14 1.56
C THR A 7 -28.21 18.93 1.70
N ALA A 8 -28.73 17.82 2.18
CA ALA A 8 -28.07 16.54 2.03
C ALA A 8 -28.05 16.21 0.53
N GLY A 9 -27.00 16.63 -0.16
CA GLY A 9 -26.81 16.30 -1.56
C GLY A 9 -26.80 14.80 -1.79
N ALA A 10 -27.00 14.34 -3.03
CA ALA A 10 -27.01 12.91 -3.38
C ALA A 10 -25.80 12.15 -2.82
N LEU A 11 -24.66 12.80 -2.64
CA LEU A 11 -23.44 12.28 -2.05
C LEU A 11 -23.59 11.97 -0.55
N ASP A 12 -24.21 12.87 0.22
CA ASP A 12 -24.42 12.65 1.66
C ASP A 12 -25.38 11.49 1.90
N ARG A 13 -26.42 11.36 1.05
CA ARG A 13 -27.38 10.27 1.10
C ARG A 13 -26.76 8.91 0.76
N PHE A 14 -25.76 8.87 -0.13
CA PHE A 14 -25.08 7.65 -0.54
C PHE A 14 -24.02 7.23 0.48
N PHE A 15 -23.20 8.16 0.98
CA PHE A 15 -22.07 7.88 1.88
C PHE A 15 -22.41 8.04 3.37
N GLU A 16 -23.61 8.52 3.70
CA GLU A 16 -24.06 8.77 5.09
C GLU A 16 -23.12 9.64 5.91
N ILE A 17 -22.54 10.67 5.28
CA ILE A 17 -21.49 11.53 5.84
C ILE A 17 -21.98 12.21 7.12
N THR A 18 -23.15 12.83 7.07
CA THR A 18 -23.75 13.55 8.21
C THR A 18 -24.06 12.61 9.36
N LYS A 19 -24.51 11.37 9.10
CA LYS A 19 -24.76 10.36 10.14
C LYS A 19 -23.48 9.93 10.86
N ARG A 20 -22.35 9.98 10.18
CA ARG A 20 -21.01 9.67 10.74
C ARG A 20 -20.38 10.86 11.46
N GLY A 21 -21.06 12.00 11.54
CA GLY A 21 -20.58 13.20 12.22
C GLY A 21 -19.50 13.96 11.46
N SER A 22 -19.40 13.76 10.13
CA SER A 22 -18.46 14.44 9.26
C SER A 22 -19.16 15.48 8.38
N ASP A 23 -18.38 16.36 7.75
CA ASP A 23 -18.85 17.35 6.79
C ASP A 23 -18.15 17.13 5.44
N ILE A 24 -18.87 17.42 4.34
CA ILE A 24 -18.35 17.23 2.97
C ILE A 24 -17.01 17.95 2.77
N LYS A 25 -16.85 19.14 3.34
CA LYS A 25 -15.59 19.90 3.26
C LYS A 25 -14.44 19.17 3.96
N THR A 26 -14.71 18.52 5.08
CA THR A 26 -13.75 17.74 5.85
C THR A 26 -13.36 16.47 5.09
N GLU A 27 -14.33 15.78 4.50
CA GLU A 27 -14.07 14.59 3.66
C GLU A 27 -13.24 14.91 2.43
N VAL A 28 -13.53 16.00 1.74
CA VAL A 28 -12.72 16.44 0.57
C VAL A 28 -11.30 16.81 1.00
N LYS A 29 -11.13 17.54 2.10
CA LYS A 29 -9.78 17.85 2.63
C LYS A 29 -9.03 16.56 3.01
N GLY A 30 -9.69 15.63 3.70
CA GLY A 30 -9.13 14.31 4.03
C GLY A 30 -8.71 13.53 2.78
N GLY A 31 -9.56 13.49 1.76
CA GLY A 31 -9.27 12.83 0.49
C GLY A 31 -8.05 13.42 -0.23
N VAL A 32 -7.94 14.75 -0.29
CA VAL A 32 -6.77 15.44 -0.86
C VAL A 32 -5.50 15.13 -0.08
N LEU A 33 -5.54 15.15 1.26
CA LEU A 33 -4.40 14.82 2.10
C LEU A 33 -3.95 13.37 1.90
N ILE A 34 -4.90 12.42 1.84
CA ILE A 34 -4.59 11.00 1.58
C ILE A 34 -3.98 10.85 0.19
N PHE A 35 -4.54 11.51 -0.83
CA PHE A 35 -3.99 11.48 -2.18
C PHE A 35 -2.54 11.98 -2.22
N LEU A 36 -2.26 13.13 -1.61
CA LEU A 36 -0.89 13.68 -1.54
C LEU A 36 0.06 12.74 -0.78
N ALA A 37 -0.42 12.17 0.33
CA ALA A 37 0.36 11.20 1.10
C ALA A 37 0.66 9.91 0.32
N MET A 38 -0.20 9.52 -0.62
CA MET A 38 -0.03 8.31 -1.42
C MET A 38 0.67 8.56 -2.76
N ALA A 39 0.74 9.79 -3.23
CA ALA A 39 1.29 10.11 -4.54
C ALA A 39 2.75 9.63 -4.70
N TYR A 40 3.55 9.71 -3.64
CA TYR A 40 4.93 9.23 -3.66
C TYR A 40 5.04 7.72 -3.89
N ILE A 41 4.05 6.94 -3.45
CA ILE A 41 4.05 5.46 -3.60
C ILE A 41 4.08 5.07 -5.07
N ILE A 42 3.38 5.81 -5.92
CA ILE A 42 3.33 5.55 -7.35
C ILE A 42 4.74 5.60 -7.95
N VAL A 43 5.52 6.61 -7.57
CA VAL A 43 6.89 6.81 -8.06
C VAL A 43 7.84 5.75 -7.47
N VAL A 44 7.82 5.58 -6.15
CA VAL A 44 8.73 4.66 -5.45
C VAL A 44 8.44 3.21 -5.84
N ASN A 45 7.16 2.83 -5.94
CA ASN A 45 6.80 1.47 -6.36
C ASN A 45 7.29 1.15 -7.77
N SER A 46 7.12 2.09 -8.71
CA SER A 46 7.56 1.89 -10.09
C SER A 46 9.07 1.83 -10.22
N SER A 47 9.83 2.63 -9.43
CA SER A 47 11.29 2.54 -9.43
C SER A 47 11.79 1.22 -8.85
N MET A 48 11.19 0.74 -7.75
CA MET A 48 11.52 -0.56 -7.18
C MET A 48 11.26 -1.73 -8.15
N MET A 49 10.16 -1.68 -8.90
CA MET A 49 9.86 -2.70 -9.92
C MET A 49 10.84 -2.61 -11.11
N ALA A 50 11.28 -1.41 -11.46
CA ALA A 50 12.31 -1.22 -12.48
C ALA A 50 13.67 -1.83 -12.07
N ASP A 51 14.04 -1.74 -10.78
CA ASP A 51 15.23 -2.41 -10.24
C ASP A 51 15.14 -3.95 -10.40
N ALA A 52 13.93 -4.51 -10.40
CA ALA A 52 13.70 -5.92 -10.70
C ALA A 52 13.77 -6.27 -12.19
N GLY A 53 14.04 -5.31 -13.08
CA GLY A 53 14.13 -5.50 -14.53
C GLY A 53 12.80 -5.39 -15.27
N MET A 54 11.76 -4.84 -14.65
CA MET A 54 10.47 -4.57 -15.28
C MET A 54 10.47 -3.20 -15.98
N ASP A 55 9.64 -3.01 -17.00
CA ASP A 55 9.49 -1.71 -17.62
C ASP A 55 8.83 -0.71 -16.66
N GLN A 56 9.54 0.38 -16.37
CA GLN A 56 9.11 1.38 -15.40
C GLN A 56 7.78 2.04 -15.79
N SER A 57 7.56 2.30 -17.08
CA SER A 57 6.35 2.98 -17.56
C SER A 57 5.11 2.08 -17.43
N ALA A 58 5.28 0.79 -17.72
CA ALA A 58 4.23 -0.21 -17.53
C ALA A 58 3.88 -0.37 -16.04
N CYS A 59 4.87 -0.44 -15.16
CA CYS A 59 4.66 -0.53 -13.71
C CYS A 59 3.97 0.73 -13.15
N TYR A 60 4.34 1.90 -13.66
CA TYR A 60 3.70 3.16 -13.30
C TYR A 60 2.21 3.16 -13.63
N THR A 61 1.87 2.82 -14.87
CA THR A 61 0.49 2.75 -15.34
C THR A 61 -0.31 1.69 -14.58
N ALA A 62 0.25 0.49 -14.39
CA ALA A 62 -0.40 -0.59 -13.65
C ALA A 62 -0.68 -0.19 -12.18
N THR A 63 0.27 0.45 -11.51
CA THR A 63 0.11 0.93 -10.13
C THR A 63 -1.04 1.94 -10.02
N ILE A 64 -1.13 2.90 -10.94
CA ILE A 64 -2.20 3.90 -10.97
C ILE A 64 -3.55 3.23 -11.19
N VAL A 65 -3.66 2.39 -12.22
CA VAL A 65 -4.93 1.71 -12.57
C VAL A 65 -5.42 0.85 -11.42
N MET A 66 -4.55 0.05 -10.80
CA MET A 66 -4.91 -0.81 -9.67
C MET A 66 -5.30 0.00 -8.43
N SER A 67 -4.62 1.11 -8.16
CA SER A 67 -4.98 1.99 -7.04
C SER A 67 -6.34 2.66 -7.25
N ILE A 68 -6.66 3.07 -8.48
CA ILE A 68 -7.97 3.64 -8.82
C ILE A 68 -9.06 2.58 -8.65
N ILE A 69 -8.90 1.40 -9.24
CA ILE A 69 -9.88 0.32 -9.15
C ILE A 69 -10.10 -0.10 -7.71
N GLY A 70 -9.03 -0.33 -6.95
CA GLY A 70 -9.11 -0.73 -5.54
C GLY A 70 -9.80 0.32 -4.67
N THR A 71 -9.46 1.60 -4.85
CA THR A 71 -10.07 2.71 -4.10
C THR A 71 -11.55 2.88 -4.46
N LEU A 72 -11.92 2.77 -5.75
CA LEU A 72 -13.32 2.84 -6.18
C LEU A 72 -14.15 1.68 -5.63
N LEU A 73 -13.63 0.47 -5.64
CA LEU A 73 -14.30 -0.70 -5.05
C LEU A 73 -14.52 -0.51 -3.54
N MET A 74 -13.54 0.00 -2.81
CA MET A 74 -13.69 0.30 -1.38
C MET A 74 -14.69 1.41 -1.14
N ALA A 75 -14.67 2.48 -1.92
CA ALA A 75 -15.57 3.60 -1.76
C ALA A 75 -17.03 3.24 -2.11
N LEU A 76 -17.26 2.54 -3.24
CA LEU A 76 -18.61 2.27 -3.75
C LEU A 76 -19.24 1.03 -3.10
N TYR A 77 -18.47 -0.04 -2.92
CA TYR A 77 -18.98 -1.30 -2.38
C TYR A 77 -18.96 -1.34 -0.85
N ALA A 78 -17.80 -1.05 -0.26
CA ALA A 78 -17.64 -1.09 1.19
C ALA A 78 -18.09 0.19 1.91
N LYS A 79 -18.29 1.30 1.18
CA LYS A 79 -18.62 2.64 1.72
C LYS A 79 -17.64 3.11 2.79
N TYR A 80 -16.37 2.70 2.67
CA TYR A 80 -15.28 3.13 3.54
C TYR A 80 -14.35 4.09 2.80
N PRO A 81 -14.03 5.27 3.38
CA PRO A 81 -13.13 6.24 2.78
C PRO A 81 -11.65 5.84 3.00
N VAL A 82 -11.28 4.67 2.48
CA VAL A 82 -9.91 4.13 2.58
C VAL A 82 -9.35 3.99 1.18
N ALA A 83 -8.28 4.74 0.91
CA ALA A 83 -7.56 4.62 -0.34
C ALA A 83 -6.69 3.34 -0.36
N GLN A 84 -6.62 2.69 -1.50
CA GLN A 84 -5.84 1.47 -1.70
C GLN A 84 -4.55 1.78 -2.45
N ALA A 85 -3.44 1.29 -1.94
CA ALA A 85 -2.14 1.39 -2.57
C ALA A 85 -1.34 0.10 -2.41
N PRO A 86 -0.34 -0.16 -3.27
CA PRO A 86 0.57 -1.29 -3.13
C PRO A 86 1.30 -1.26 -1.79
N LEU A 87 1.47 -2.45 -1.18
CA LEU A 87 2.18 -2.60 0.08
C LEU A 87 3.69 -2.60 -0.17
N MET A 88 4.37 -1.49 0.13
CA MET A 88 5.79 -1.31 -0.16
C MET A 88 6.69 -2.40 0.43
N GLY A 89 6.39 -2.90 1.64
CA GLY A 89 7.20 -3.94 2.27
C GLY A 89 7.23 -5.24 1.46
N VAL A 90 6.09 -5.65 0.90
CA VAL A 90 6.01 -6.84 0.04
C VAL A 90 6.70 -6.60 -1.29
N ASN A 91 6.59 -5.40 -1.85
CA ASN A 91 7.24 -5.05 -3.10
C ASN A 91 8.77 -4.99 -2.94
N ALA A 92 9.27 -4.45 -1.81
CA ALA A 92 10.69 -4.50 -1.50
C ALA A 92 11.20 -5.94 -1.35
N PHE A 93 10.45 -6.80 -0.67
CA PHE A 93 10.78 -8.22 -0.55
C PHE A 93 10.81 -8.90 -1.92
N PHE A 94 9.83 -8.63 -2.78
CA PHE A 94 9.78 -9.12 -4.15
C PHE A 94 11.04 -8.72 -4.94
N THR A 95 11.35 -7.43 -4.97
CA THR A 95 12.46 -6.91 -5.77
C THR A 95 13.81 -7.34 -5.22
N TYR A 96 14.09 -7.05 -3.95
CA TYR A 96 15.43 -7.18 -3.40
C TYR A 96 15.73 -8.60 -2.89
N THR A 97 14.75 -9.33 -2.39
CA THR A 97 14.99 -10.67 -1.87
C THR A 97 14.77 -11.73 -2.95
N ILE A 98 13.64 -11.70 -3.66
CA ILE A 98 13.31 -12.77 -4.62
C ILE A 98 14.06 -12.56 -5.93
N VAL A 99 13.93 -11.39 -6.57
CA VAL A 99 14.51 -11.19 -7.90
C VAL A 99 16.03 -11.00 -7.82
N ILE A 100 16.50 -10.05 -7.01
CA ILE A 100 17.94 -9.73 -6.94
C ILE A 100 18.69 -10.75 -6.08
N GLY A 101 18.14 -11.10 -4.90
CA GLY A 101 18.83 -11.97 -3.94
C GLY A 101 18.86 -13.45 -4.35
N LEU A 102 17.74 -13.98 -4.83
CA LEU A 102 17.63 -15.38 -5.24
C LEU A 102 17.83 -15.57 -6.76
N GLN A 103 18.06 -14.50 -7.52
CA GLN A 103 18.32 -14.53 -8.97
C GLN A 103 17.19 -15.16 -9.79
N TYR A 104 15.94 -15.08 -9.31
CA TYR A 104 14.79 -15.48 -10.10
C TYR A 104 14.44 -14.42 -11.13
N THR A 105 13.87 -14.83 -12.24
CA THR A 105 13.31 -13.88 -13.20
C THR A 105 12.07 -13.19 -12.61
N TRP A 106 11.84 -11.95 -12.99
CA TRP A 106 10.66 -11.22 -12.50
C TRP A 106 9.34 -11.91 -12.90
N GLN A 107 9.32 -12.65 -14.02
CA GLN A 107 8.16 -13.43 -14.47
C GLN A 107 7.83 -14.58 -13.51
N GLU A 108 8.84 -15.36 -13.11
CA GLU A 108 8.66 -16.46 -12.15
C GLU A 108 8.20 -15.93 -10.78
N ALA A 109 8.79 -14.82 -10.35
CA ALA A 109 8.40 -14.17 -9.10
C ALA A 109 6.95 -13.66 -9.15
N LEU A 110 6.48 -13.12 -10.29
CA LEU A 110 5.08 -12.71 -10.47
C LEU A 110 4.10 -13.88 -10.41
N VAL A 111 4.47 -15.05 -10.96
CA VAL A 111 3.63 -16.25 -10.85
C VAL A 111 3.49 -16.67 -9.38
N ALA A 112 4.56 -16.63 -8.60
CA ALA A 112 4.50 -16.92 -7.17
C ALA A 112 3.59 -15.94 -6.41
N VAL A 113 3.66 -14.63 -6.75
CA VAL A 113 2.77 -13.60 -6.19
C VAL A 113 1.31 -13.86 -6.56
N LEU A 114 1.03 -14.24 -7.81
CA LEU A 114 -0.32 -14.56 -8.27
C LEU A 114 -0.90 -15.76 -7.51
N LEU A 115 -0.13 -16.84 -7.36
CA LEU A 115 -0.55 -18.01 -6.58
C LEU A 115 -0.82 -17.65 -5.12
N SER A 116 0.07 -16.88 -4.51
CA SER A 116 -0.10 -16.37 -3.15
C SER A 116 -1.37 -15.51 -3.01
N GLY A 117 -1.65 -14.66 -4.00
CA GLY A 117 -2.86 -13.84 -4.05
C GLY A 117 -4.13 -14.67 -4.13
N ILE A 118 -4.15 -15.73 -4.95
CA ILE A 118 -5.29 -16.65 -5.05
C ILE A 118 -5.53 -17.36 -3.72
N ILE A 119 -4.48 -17.90 -3.10
CA ILE A 119 -4.57 -18.58 -1.80
C ILE A 119 -5.10 -17.60 -0.74
N PHE A 120 -4.56 -16.38 -0.71
CA PHE A 120 -5.01 -15.35 0.21
C PHE A 120 -6.49 -14.99 0.01
N PHE A 121 -6.93 -14.88 -1.24
CA PHE A 121 -8.33 -14.61 -1.57
C PHE A 121 -9.24 -15.74 -1.08
N LEU A 122 -8.88 -17.01 -1.30
CA LEU A 122 -9.65 -18.16 -0.80
C LEU A 122 -9.74 -18.16 0.73
N ILE A 123 -8.65 -17.86 1.43
CA ILE A 123 -8.64 -17.73 2.89
C ILE A 123 -9.51 -16.56 3.35
N ALA A 124 -9.51 -15.44 2.63
CA ALA A 124 -10.31 -14.27 2.96
C ALA A 124 -11.83 -14.57 2.84
N VAL A 125 -12.24 -15.27 1.78
CA VAL A 125 -13.66 -15.67 1.55
C VAL A 125 -14.10 -16.72 2.56
N SER A 126 -13.21 -17.63 2.98
CA SER A 126 -13.52 -18.67 3.96
C SER A 126 -13.79 -18.16 5.38
N GLY A 127 -13.63 -16.86 5.65
CA GLY A 127 -13.82 -16.27 6.98
C GLY A 127 -12.76 -16.64 8.03
N VAL A 128 -11.79 -17.46 7.69
CA VAL A 128 -10.66 -17.87 8.55
C VAL A 128 -9.86 -16.66 8.99
N ARG A 129 -9.73 -15.65 8.11
CA ARG A 129 -9.03 -14.39 8.40
C ARG A 129 -9.52 -13.72 9.68
N LYS A 130 -10.83 -13.68 9.90
CA LYS A 130 -11.41 -13.09 11.12
C LYS A 130 -10.96 -13.84 12.37
N LYS A 131 -11.04 -15.17 12.36
CA LYS A 131 -10.58 -16.02 13.49
C LYS A 131 -9.11 -15.82 13.81
N VAL A 132 -8.26 -15.74 12.77
CA VAL A 132 -6.82 -15.49 12.97
C VAL A 132 -6.56 -14.11 13.56
N LEU A 133 -7.24 -13.07 13.06
CA LEU A 133 -7.09 -11.70 13.56
C LEU A 133 -7.58 -11.56 15.01
N ASP A 134 -8.64 -12.27 15.39
CA ASP A 134 -9.19 -12.24 16.75
C ASP A 134 -8.26 -12.94 17.77
N GLN A 135 -7.41 -13.86 17.31
CA GLN A 135 -6.42 -14.54 18.16
C GLN A 135 -5.14 -13.73 18.38
N ILE A 136 -4.92 -12.67 17.60
CA ILE A 136 -3.73 -11.82 17.76
C ILE A 136 -3.91 -10.90 18.97
N PRO A 137 -3.04 -11.01 20.01
CA PRO A 137 -3.09 -10.13 21.17
C PRO A 137 -2.97 -8.65 20.77
N PRO A 138 -3.64 -7.72 21.47
CA PRO A 138 -3.54 -6.29 21.17
C PRO A 138 -2.11 -5.74 21.17
N SER A 139 -1.27 -6.23 22.10
CA SER A 139 0.15 -5.86 22.18
C SER A 139 0.92 -6.17 20.90
N LEU A 140 0.63 -7.32 20.27
CA LEU A 140 1.27 -7.70 19.01
C LEU A 140 0.79 -6.82 17.85
N ARG A 141 -0.47 -6.43 17.83
CA ARG A 141 -1.00 -5.50 16.80
C ARG A 141 -0.30 -4.15 16.87
N PHE A 142 -0.10 -3.60 18.07
CA PHE A 142 0.68 -2.36 18.25
C PHE A 142 2.14 -2.52 17.82
N GLY A 143 2.78 -3.65 18.17
CA GLY A 143 4.14 -3.96 17.75
C GLY A 143 4.29 -4.03 16.23
N ILE A 144 3.36 -4.69 15.53
CA ILE A 144 3.34 -4.76 14.06
C ILE A 144 3.21 -3.36 13.46
N THR A 145 2.28 -2.55 13.97
CA THR A 145 2.06 -1.17 13.47
C THR A 145 3.30 -0.31 13.66
N ALA A 146 3.94 -0.38 14.82
CA ALA A 146 5.18 0.34 15.10
C ALA A 146 6.33 -0.15 14.18
N GLY A 147 6.45 -1.47 13.98
CA GLY A 147 7.44 -2.05 13.08
C GLY A 147 7.27 -1.59 11.62
N ILE A 148 6.04 -1.55 11.13
CA ILE A 148 5.74 -1.03 9.78
C ILE A 148 6.12 0.46 9.70
N GLY A 149 5.82 1.26 10.72
CA GLY A 149 6.21 2.66 10.77
C GLY A 149 7.72 2.86 10.68
N CYS A 150 8.49 2.13 11.51
CA CYS A 150 9.96 2.15 11.48
C CYS A 150 10.51 1.71 10.11
N PHE A 151 9.92 0.70 9.50
CA PHE A 151 10.33 0.21 8.19
C PHE A 151 10.12 1.27 7.09
N ILE A 152 9.00 1.98 7.11
CA ILE A 152 8.73 3.07 6.15
C ILE A 152 9.73 4.22 6.33
N VAL A 153 10.04 4.59 7.57
CA VAL A 153 11.08 5.60 7.87
C VAL A 153 12.43 5.17 7.32
N PHE A 154 12.82 3.91 7.53
CA PHE A 154 14.08 3.37 7.03
C PHE A 154 14.16 3.44 5.50
N ILE A 155 13.10 3.01 4.78
CA ILE A 155 13.05 3.13 3.31
C ILE A 155 13.10 4.60 2.87
N GLY A 156 12.41 5.50 3.58
CA GLY A 156 12.45 6.92 3.29
C GLY A 156 13.85 7.51 3.42
N LEU A 157 14.59 7.14 4.45
CA LEU A 157 15.98 7.56 4.67
C LEU A 157 16.94 7.00 3.62
N GLN A 158 16.73 5.76 3.17
CA GLN A 158 17.50 5.17 2.06
C GLN A 158 17.26 5.94 0.75
N ASN A 159 16.02 6.21 0.39
CA ASN A 159 15.67 6.96 -0.82
C ASN A 159 16.16 8.43 -0.77
N ALA A 160 16.22 9.00 0.41
CA ALA A 160 16.79 10.34 0.62
C ALA A 160 18.34 10.36 0.57
N GLY A 161 19.00 9.22 0.40
CA GLY A 161 20.46 9.09 0.36
C GLY A 161 21.16 9.37 1.71
N THR A 162 20.40 9.49 2.79
CA THR A 162 20.96 9.73 4.15
C THR A 162 21.53 8.46 4.77
N VAL A 163 21.05 7.29 4.35
CA VAL A 163 21.59 5.98 4.72
C VAL A 163 22.29 5.41 3.51
N SER A 164 23.61 5.53 3.48
CA SER A 164 24.43 4.97 2.42
C SER A 164 24.67 3.48 2.65
N TYR A 165 24.62 2.69 1.59
CA TYR A 165 24.91 1.24 1.59
C TYR A 165 26.37 0.87 1.95
N THR A 166 27.17 1.81 2.41
CA THR A 166 28.60 1.63 2.66
C THR A 166 28.95 0.57 3.71
N HIS A 167 27.99 0.06 4.47
CA HIS A 167 28.21 -1.00 5.46
C HIS A 167 27.67 -2.38 5.10
N LEU A 168 26.94 -2.53 3.97
CA LEU A 168 26.38 -3.81 3.53
C LEU A 168 27.07 -4.38 2.29
N THR A 169 27.85 -3.60 1.59
CA THR A 169 28.78 -4.10 0.59
C THR A 169 30.16 -4.15 1.20
N LEU A 170 30.68 -5.37 1.43
CA LEU A 170 32.11 -5.57 1.52
C LEU A 170 32.77 -4.77 0.38
N PRO A 171 33.81 -3.98 0.63
CA PRO A 171 34.50 -3.26 -0.44
C PRO A 171 35.13 -4.31 -1.35
N THR A 172 34.40 -4.75 -2.35
CA THR A 172 35.00 -5.39 -3.50
C THR A 172 35.73 -4.30 -4.25
N ASN A 173 36.95 -4.09 -3.82
CA ASN A 173 37.92 -3.27 -4.47
C ASN A 173 38.30 -3.96 -5.78
N SER A 174 37.49 -3.86 -6.80
CA SER A 174 37.89 -4.18 -8.17
C SER A 174 38.35 -2.91 -8.85
N ARG A 175 39.52 -2.44 -8.43
CA ARG A 175 40.38 -1.72 -9.32
C ARG A 175 41.27 -2.76 -9.99
N VAL A 176 40.99 -3.11 -11.21
CA VAL A 176 41.97 -3.34 -12.29
C VAL A 176 41.33 -2.87 -13.57
#